data_6d63cad273b2b28dd64c4df8174c2182
#
_entry.id   6d63cad273b2b28dd64c4df8174c2182
#
_cell.length_a   1.000
_cell.length_b   1.000
_cell.length_c   1.000
_cell.angle_alpha   90.00
_cell.angle_beta   90.00
_cell.angle_gamma   90.00
#
_symmetry.space_group_name_H-M   'P 1'
#
loop_
_entity.id
_entity.type
_entity.pdbx_description
1 polymer ?
#
loop_
_entity_poly.entity_id
_entity_poly.type
_entity_poly.pdbx_seq_one_letter_code
_entity_poly.pdbx_strand_id
1 'polypeptide(L)'
;MIAVPNQEFYDGNLMVFPSPMHETPDLGLSFVYLPDTVYERGKTGVNRGEARAVAEAVIEYYRRFPDKTLGVATFSTRQQEVIRHEVELLLRENPDVESLMRPENGENFFVKNLETVQGDERDTMLISIGYGFDENHKLSRNFGPLNQDGGERRLNVLITRARERCVVFANFRGSDLAVEPGSASGISALATFLTYAADRSTPLGASGEAPDDVAGLFGDTIARLLEDNGYHVAQNVGCAGFRIDIAIEDPNEPGVYLAGILCDGPYYWSSEVARDRDRLRAQVLEGLGWNLIRIWATEWYQHPASCTKTLLDAVEAAKSAPKKKPAPKILSPEKPAAKKSSEKKTEEDPEDSVSSASSAAPVSLSLVPYTCCSECSLDSYHQFASVPDSVLGTAIVQIVAIEGPISPSVLAARVKELGRVPRMTAAVRNRIASAAEAEVSEGRLSTDEEGFLTVPE
;
A
#
# COMPACT_ATOMS: atom_id res chain seq x y z
N MET A 1 -6.04 -6.51 -2.23
CA MET A 1 -6.57 -5.52 -1.25
C MET A 1 -6.14 -4.09 -1.57
N ILE A 2 -4.86 -3.81 -1.80
CA ILE A 2 -4.33 -2.43 -2.02
C ILE A 2 -4.72 -1.83 -3.38
N ALA A 3 -5.16 -2.64 -4.36
CA ALA A 3 -5.48 -2.15 -5.71
C ALA A 3 -6.57 -1.07 -5.72
N VAL A 4 -7.69 -1.28 -5.00
CA VAL A 4 -8.75 -0.27 -4.87
C VAL A 4 -8.27 0.99 -4.16
N PRO A 5 -7.65 0.92 -2.96
CA PRO A 5 -7.04 2.09 -2.34
C PRO A 5 -6.08 2.83 -3.26
N ASN A 6 -5.22 2.13 -3.98
CA ASN A 6 -4.25 2.75 -4.86
C ASN A 6 -4.91 3.58 -5.95
N GLN A 7 -5.95 3.06 -6.58
CA GLN A 7 -6.67 3.77 -7.63
C GLN A 7 -7.51 4.92 -7.09
N GLU A 8 -8.34 4.65 -6.06
CA GLU A 8 -9.35 5.61 -5.58
C GLU A 8 -8.75 6.75 -4.74
N PHE A 9 -7.59 6.53 -4.07
CA PHE A 9 -7.07 7.45 -3.07
C PHE A 9 -5.64 7.93 -3.32
N TYR A 10 -4.90 7.23 -4.18
CA TYR A 10 -3.48 7.52 -4.41
C TYR A 10 -3.14 7.72 -5.90
N ASP A 11 -4.17 7.87 -6.76
CA ASP A 11 -4.02 8.12 -8.20
C ASP A 11 -3.11 7.08 -8.91
N GLY A 12 -3.09 5.83 -8.41
CA GLY A 12 -2.22 4.78 -8.94
C GLY A 12 -0.74 4.87 -8.53
N ASN A 13 -0.36 5.84 -7.70
CA ASN A 13 1.04 6.15 -7.38
C ASN A 13 1.63 5.34 -6.20
N LEU A 14 0.85 4.48 -5.55
CA LEU A 14 1.42 3.58 -4.55
C LEU A 14 2.26 2.50 -5.21
N MET A 15 3.51 2.41 -4.82
CA MET A 15 4.36 1.29 -5.18
C MET A 15 3.95 0.04 -4.39
N VAL A 16 3.48 -0.97 -5.09
CA VAL A 16 3.00 -2.22 -4.49
C VAL A 16 3.93 -3.36 -4.90
N PHE A 17 4.51 -4.02 -3.91
CA PHE A 17 5.29 -5.22 -4.15
C PHE A 17 4.36 -6.44 -4.26
N PRO A 18 4.55 -7.31 -5.26
CA PRO A 18 3.77 -8.52 -5.39
C PRO A 18 4.02 -9.49 -4.24
N SER A 19 2.98 -10.20 -3.83
CA SER A 19 3.07 -11.30 -2.86
C SER A 19 3.40 -12.61 -3.57
N PRO A 20 4.17 -13.53 -2.95
CA PRO A 20 4.34 -14.89 -3.46
C PRO A 20 3.05 -15.73 -3.38
N MET A 21 2.02 -15.23 -2.69
CA MET A 21 0.68 -15.83 -2.63
C MET A 21 -0.29 -14.94 -3.37
N HIS A 22 -0.95 -15.46 -4.43
CA HIS A 22 -1.80 -14.59 -5.24
C HIS A 22 -3.29 -14.94 -5.17
N GLU A 23 -3.69 -16.19 -5.33
CA GLU A 23 -5.11 -16.56 -5.43
C GLU A 23 -5.44 -17.75 -4.54
N THR A 24 -5.55 -17.51 -3.25
CA THR A 24 -6.11 -18.50 -2.35
C THR A 24 -7.47 -18.04 -1.84
N PRO A 25 -8.43 -18.96 -1.61
CA PRO A 25 -9.74 -18.61 -1.04
C PRO A 25 -9.64 -17.91 0.31
N ASP A 26 -8.53 -18.11 1.00
CA ASP A 26 -8.29 -17.64 2.36
C ASP A 26 -7.51 -16.33 2.45
N LEU A 27 -7.12 -15.73 1.32
CA LEU A 27 -6.37 -14.50 1.26
C LEU A 27 -7.03 -13.45 0.36
N GLY A 28 -6.67 -12.19 0.61
CA GLY A 28 -7.09 -11.08 -0.21
C GLY A 28 -8.47 -10.55 0.14
N LEU A 29 -9.20 -10.05 -0.86
CA LEU A 29 -10.52 -9.45 -0.70
C LEU A 29 -11.60 -10.43 -1.14
N SER A 30 -12.67 -10.57 -0.37
CA SER A 30 -13.84 -11.38 -0.72
C SER A 30 -15.14 -10.70 -0.32
N PHE A 31 -16.23 -11.03 -1.02
CA PHE A 31 -17.53 -10.44 -0.82
C PHE A 31 -18.55 -11.53 -0.49
N VAL A 32 -19.29 -11.35 0.59
CA VAL A 32 -20.41 -12.20 1.00
C VAL A 32 -21.71 -11.44 0.75
N TYR A 33 -22.42 -11.85 -0.27
CA TYR A 33 -23.70 -11.26 -0.63
C TYR A 33 -24.84 -11.92 0.14
N LEU A 34 -25.62 -11.11 0.87
CA LEU A 34 -26.69 -11.56 1.76
C LEU A 34 -28.07 -10.99 1.34
N PRO A 35 -28.60 -11.37 0.17
CA PRO A 35 -29.80 -10.76 -0.42
C PRO A 35 -31.05 -10.89 0.45
N ASP A 36 -31.12 -11.92 1.27
CA ASP A 36 -32.29 -12.24 2.09
C ASP A 36 -32.31 -11.48 3.42
N THR A 37 -31.27 -10.69 3.72
CA THR A 37 -31.20 -9.87 4.93
C THR A 37 -31.81 -8.50 4.69
N VAL A 38 -32.33 -7.87 5.75
CA VAL A 38 -33.06 -6.61 5.66
C VAL A 38 -32.45 -5.55 6.56
N TYR A 39 -32.20 -4.37 6.00
CA TYR A 39 -31.86 -3.19 6.78
C TYR A 39 -33.12 -2.55 7.37
N GLU A 40 -33.27 -2.55 8.70
CA GLU A 40 -34.43 -2.04 9.45
C GLU A 40 -34.48 -0.50 9.43
N ARG A 41 -34.65 0.08 8.24
CA ARG A 41 -34.66 1.51 8.01
C ARG A 41 -35.82 2.19 8.75
N GLY A 42 -35.51 3.27 9.47
CA GLY A 42 -36.54 4.01 10.22
C GLY A 42 -37.03 3.30 11.49
N LYS A 43 -36.53 2.11 11.80
CA LYS A 43 -36.78 1.34 13.01
C LYS A 43 -35.50 1.35 13.88
N THR A 44 -34.78 0.23 13.92
CA THR A 44 -33.55 0.10 14.70
C THR A 44 -32.33 0.67 13.99
N GLY A 45 -32.34 0.74 12.65
CA GLY A 45 -31.22 1.22 11.83
C GLY A 45 -30.07 0.24 11.77
N VAL A 46 -30.36 -1.07 11.84
CA VAL A 46 -29.39 -2.17 11.74
C VAL A 46 -29.85 -3.24 10.75
N ASN A 47 -28.94 -4.11 10.33
CA ASN A 47 -29.24 -5.33 9.61
C ASN A 47 -28.90 -6.53 10.50
N ARG A 48 -29.92 -7.10 11.18
CA ARG A 48 -29.74 -8.22 12.12
C ARG A 48 -29.29 -9.50 11.41
N GLY A 49 -29.82 -9.77 10.23
CA GLY A 49 -29.43 -10.94 9.45
C GLY A 49 -27.96 -10.89 9.05
N GLU A 50 -27.46 -9.73 8.63
CA GLU A 50 -26.04 -9.52 8.35
C GLU A 50 -25.19 -9.64 9.63
N ALA A 51 -25.64 -9.06 10.76
CA ALA A 51 -24.94 -9.17 12.03
C ALA A 51 -24.79 -10.63 12.48
N ARG A 52 -25.83 -11.45 12.31
CA ARG A 52 -25.79 -12.88 12.60
C ARG A 52 -24.82 -13.63 11.71
N ALA A 53 -24.85 -13.36 10.39
CA ALA A 53 -23.92 -13.98 9.45
C ALA A 53 -22.44 -13.62 9.75
N VAL A 54 -22.17 -12.38 10.15
CA VAL A 54 -20.84 -11.96 10.58
C VAL A 54 -20.42 -12.68 11.86
N ALA A 55 -21.31 -12.81 12.85
CA ALA A 55 -21.00 -13.51 14.09
C ALA A 55 -20.71 -15.01 13.86
N GLU A 56 -21.46 -15.66 12.98
CA GLU A 56 -21.21 -17.05 12.57
C GLU A 56 -19.86 -17.17 11.86
N ALA A 57 -19.51 -16.22 10.99
CA ALA A 57 -18.21 -16.18 10.33
C ALA A 57 -17.05 -15.97 11.33
N VAL A 58 -17.24 -15.25 12.44
CA VAL A 58 -16.25 -15.11 13.51
C VAL A 58 -15.96 -16.46 14.16
N ILE A 59 -17.00 -17.23 14.50
CA ILE A 59 -16.84 -18.57 15.12
C ILE A 59 -16.14 -19.54 14.17
N GLU A 60 -16.59 -19.57 12.90
CA GLU A 60 -15.99 -20.43 11.88
C GLU A 60 -14.52 -20.07 11.63
N TYR A 61 -14.21 -18.79 11.60
CA TYR A 61 -12.84 -18.31 11.40
C TYR A 61 -11.87 -18.86 12.46
N TYR A 62 -12.18 -18.73 13.74
CA TYR A 62 -11.28 -19.21 14.79
C TYR A 62 -11.15 -20.72 14.84
N ARG A 63 -12.17 -21.47 14.45
CA ARG A 63 -12.06 -22.93 14.27
C ARG A 63 -11.12 -23.33 13.17
N ARG A 64 -11.09 -22.53 12.09
CA ARG A 64 -10.25 -22.80 10.93
C ARG A 64 -8.83 -22.24 11.08
N PHE A 65 -8.67 -21.13 11.75
CA PHE A 65 -7.42 -20.40 11.90
C PHE A 65 -7.16 -20.00 13.36
N PRO A 66 -6.89 -20.97 14.25
CA PRO A 66 -6.77 -20.72 15.69
C PRO A 66 -5.59 -19.81 16.06
N ASP A 67 -4.54 -19.76 15.23
CA ASP A 67 -3.31 -18.99 15.47
C ASP A 67 -3.34 -17.58 14.86
N LYS A 68 -4.44 -17.21 14.15
CA LYS A 68 -4.54 -15.92 13.46
C LYS A 68 -5.47 -14.95 14.16
N THR A 69 -5.22 -13.67 13.96
CA THR A 69 -5.97 -12.59 14.58
C THR A 69 -7.13 -12.12 13.71
N LEU A 70 -8.24 -11.74 14.34
CA LEU A 70 -9.47 -11.31 13.68
C LEU A 70 -9.99 -10.00 14.26
N GLY A 71 -10.45 -9.12 13.37
CA GLY A 71 -11.20 -7.92 13.72
C GLY A 71 -12.48 -7.82 12.91
N VAL A 72 -13.52 -7.24 13.50
CA VAL A 72 -14.76 -6.88 12.83
C VAL A 72 -14.88 -5.36 12.81
N ALA A 73 -15.21 -4.81 11.64
CA ALA A 73 -15.47 -3.39 11.48
C ALA A 73 -16.84 -3.15 10.88
N THR A 74 -17.51 -2.08 11.32
CA THR A 74 -18.86 -1.73 10.90
C THR A 74 -18.97 -0.27 10.51
N PHE A 75 -19.96 0.08 9.70
CA PHE A 75 -20.19 1.47 9.32
C PHE A 75 -20.95 2.28 10.37
N SER A 76 -21.64 1.62 11.31
CA SER A 76 -22.39 2.30 12.35
C SER A 76 -22.18 1.68 13.73
N THR A 77 -22.26 2.50 14.77
CA THR A 77 -22.19 2.05 16.16
C THR A 77 -23.34 1.10 16.51
N ARG A 78 -24.54 1.33 15.95
CA ARG A 78 -25.68 0.44 16.20
C ARG A 78 -25.44 -0.97 15.66
N GLN A 79 -24.90 -1.10 14.47
CA GLN A 79 -24.56 -2.40 13.88
C GLN A 79 -23.44 -3.08 14.70
N GLN A 80 -22.46 -2.31 15.18
CA GLN A 80 -21.40 -2.80 16.07
C GLN A 80 -21.97 -3.47 17.32
N GLU A 81 -22.92 -2.83 17.98
CA GLU A 81 -23.55 -3.35 19.21
C GLU A 81 -24.31 -4.64 18.94
N VAL A 82 -25.06 -4.71 17.83
CA VAL A 82 -25.79 -5.92 17.46
C VAL A 82 -24.81 -7.07 17.14
N ILE A 83 -23.74 -6.82 16.41
CA ILE A 83 -22.74 -7.86 16.12
C ILE A 83 -22.09 -8.35 17.42
N ARG A 84 -21.72 -7.45 18.34
CA ARG A 84 -21.18 -7.87 19.65
C ARG A 84 -22.12 -8.78 20.39
N HIS A 85 -23.40 -8.42 20.43
CA HIS A 85 -24.42 -9.23 21.07
C HIS A 85 -24.57 -10.62 20.41
N GLU A 86 -24.61 -10.70 19.08
CA GLU A 86 -24.69 -11.97 18.36
C GLU A 86 -23.44 -12.84 18.60
N VAL A 87 -22.24 -12.24 18.61
CA VAL A 87 -20.98 -12.96 18.93
C VAL A 87 -21.03 -13.49 20.36
N GLU A 88 -21.46 -12.69 21.34
CA GLU A 88 -21.60 -13.13 22.75
C GLU A 88 -22.60 -14.30 22.91
N LEU A 89 -23.71 -14.27 22.15
CA LEU A 89 -24.68 -15.37 22.16
C LEU A 89 -24.06 -16.66 21.61
N LEU A 90 -23.36 -16.58 20.48
CA LEU A 90 -22.71 -17.72 19.87
C LEU A 90 -21.55 -18.28 20.71
N LEU A 91 -20.80 -17.44 21.43
CA LEU A 91 -19.74 -17.88 22.31
C LEU A 91 -20.26 -18.71 23.50
N ARG A 92 -21.47 -18.44 23.99
CA ARG A 92 -22.09 -19.29 25.03
C ARG A 92 -22.32 -20.73 24.55
N GLU A 93 -22.58 -20.87 23.25
CA GLU A 93 -22.77 -22.18 22.60
C GLU A 93 -21.43 -22.80 22.16
N ASN A 94 -20.35 -21.99 22.08
CA ASN A 94 -19.03 -22.38 21.55
C ASN A 94 -17.91 -21.88 22.48
N PRO A 95 -17.82 -22.39 23.74
CA PRO A 95 -16.87 -21.89 24.71
C PRO A 95 -15.39 -22.19 24.36
N ASP A 96 -15.13 -23.17 23.50
CA ASP A 96 -13.83 -23.51 22.93
C ASP A 96 -13.22 -22.35 22.14
N VAL A 97 -14.03 -21.55 21.47
CA VAL A 97 -13.59 -20.43 20.64
C VAL A 97 -13.18 -19.21 21.46
N GLU A 98 -13.76 -19.01 22.66
CA GLU A 98 -13.48 -17.82 23.45
C GLU A 98 -11.99 -17.67 23.80
N SER A 99 -11.32 -18.77 24.10
CA SER A 99 -9.89 -18.76 24.43
C SER A 99 -9.00 -18.32 23.26
N LEU A 100 -9.41 -18.64 22.03
CA LEU A 100 -8.69 -18.29 20.80
C LEU A 100 -8.79 -16.80 20.45
N MET A 101 -9.78 -16.10 20.99
CA MET A 101 -9.98 -14.66 20.76
C MET A 101 -9.00 -13.77 21.53
N ARG A 102 -8.20 -14.35 22.42
CA ARG A 102 -7.23 -13.64 23.29
C ARG A 102 -5.84 -14.25 23.14
N PRO A 103 -5.20 -14.08 21.98
CA PRO A 103 -3.87 -14.66 21.76
C PRO A 103 -2.81 -14.00 22.66
N GLU A 104 -1.72 -14.72 22.92
CA GLU A 104 -0.63 -14.28 23.80
C GLU A 104 0.07 -13.00 23.32
N ASN A 105 0.04 -12.71 22.00
CA ASN A 105 0.61 -11.49 21.43
C ASN A 105 -0.17 -10.20 21.76
N GLY A 106 -1.28 -10.29 22.48
CA GLY A 106 -2.10 -9.16 22.89
C GLY A 106 -3.01 -8.57 21.80
N GLU A 107 -3.02 -9.14 20.59
CA GLU A 107 -3.89 -8.70 19.49
C GLU A 107 -5.30 -9.31 19.61
N ASN A 108 -6.02 -8.96 20.67
CA ASN A 108 -7.34 -9.50 20.97
C ASN A 108 -8.36 -9.22 19.87
N PHE A 109 -9.36 -10.10 19.75
CA PHE A 109 -10.53 -9.87 18.92
C PHE A 109 -11.23 -8.56 19.29
N PHE A 110 -11.73 -7.86 18.28
CA PHE A 110 -12.53 -6.66 18.49
C PHE A 110 -13.67 -6.54 17.49
N VAL A 111 -14.73 -5.82 17.92
CA VAL A 111 -15.75 -5.28 17.02
C VAL A 111 -15.74 -3.77 17.18
N LYS A 112 -15.41 -3.04 16.13
CA LYS A 112 -15.26 -1.57 16.10
C LYS A 112 -16.04 -0.95 14.95
N ASN A 113 -16.33 0.34 15.04
CA ASN A 113 -16.93 1.07 13.94
C ASN A 113 -15.86 1.78 13.11
N LEU A 114 -16.29 2.37 12.00
CA LEU A 114 -15.45 3.06 11.02
C LEU A 114 -14.55 4.16 11.63
N GLU A 115 -15.00 4.80 12.71
CA GLU A 115 -14.27 5.88 13.36
C GLU A 115 -13.26 5.38 14.40
N THR A 116 -13.57 4.24 15.04
CA THR A 116 -12.77 3.71 16.14
C THR A 116 -11.76 2.63 15.73
N VAL A 117 -11.81 2.17 14.48
CA VAL A 117 -10.90 1.12 13.94
C VAL A 117 -9.52 1.68 13.57
N GLN A 118 -9.35 3.01 13.58
CA GLN A 118 -8.09 3.63 13.21
C GLN A 118 -6.95 3.24 14.17
N GLY A 119 -5.84 2.78 13.61
CA GLY A 119 -4.67 2.33 14.37
C GLY A 119 -4.64 0.84 14.70
N ASP A 120 -5.76 0.14 14.52
CA ASP A 120 -5.81 -1.32 14.70
C ASP A 120 -5.65 -2.04 13.37
N GLU A 121 -5.01 -3.18 13.39
CA GLU A 121 -4.89 -4.09 12.24
C GLU A 121 -4.93 -5.54 12.72
N ARG A 122 -5.47 -6.45 11.88
CA ARG A 122 -5.53 -7.90 12.14
C ARG A 122 -5.18 -8.66 10.86
N ASP A 123 -4.83 -9.92 11.01
CA ASP A 123 -4.58 -10.79 9.86
C ASP A 123 -5.82 -10.86 8.97
N THR A 124 -7.00 -10.96 9.57
CA THR A 124 -8.28 -10.90 8.86
C THR A 124 -9.18 -9.80 9.42
N MET A 125 -9.85 -9.08 8.52
CA MET A 125 -10.90 -8.12 8.84
C MET A 125 -12.22 -8.55 8.19
N LEU A 126 -13.29 -8.66 8.99
CA LEU A 126 -14.65 -8.78 8.51
C LEU A 126 -15.28 -7.39 8.53
N ILE A 127 -15.84 -6.96 7.41
CA ILE A 127 -16.48 -5.65 7.28
C ILE A 127 -17.97 -5.86 7.10
N SER A 128 -18.78 -5.39 8.07
CA SER A 128 -20.23 -5.33 7.97
C SER A 128 -20.65 -3.94 7.55
N ILE A 129 -21.33 -3.81 6.41
CA ILE A 129 -21.86 -2.52 5.98
C ILE A 129 -23.07 -2.12 6.83
N GLY A 130 -23.96 -3.05 7.13
CA GLY A 130 -25.11 -2.87 8.01
C GLY A 130 -26.24 -2.01 7.44
N TYR A 131 -25.91 -1.18 6.43
CA TYR A 131 -26.88 -0.47 5.58
C TYR A 131 -27.21 -1.32 4.37
N GLY A 132 -28.32 -1.02 3.69
CA GLY A 132 -28.66 -1.74 2.47
C GLY A 132 -30.13 -1.65 2.09
N PHE A 133 -30.65 -2.70 1.45
CA PHE A 133 -32.06 -2.83 1.11
C PHE A 133 -32.92 -3.00 2.35
N ASP A 134 -34.00 -2.22 2.42
CA ASP A 134 -35.03 -2.33 3.45
C ASP A 134 -36.10 -3.38 3.08
N GLU A 135 -37.11 -3.54 3.93
CA GLU A 135 -38.24 -4.47 3.73
C GLU A 135 -39.06 -4.22 2.44
N ASN A 136 -38.91 -3.01 1.86
CA ASN A 136 -39.57 -2.62 0.61
C ASN A 136 -38.62 -2.70 -0.59
N HIS A 137 -37.50 -3.38 -0.47
CA HIS A 137 -36.43 -3.43 -1.46
C HIS A 137 -35.92 -2.04 -1.92
N LYS A 138 -35.96 -1.06 -1.03
CA LYS A 138 -35.42 0.27 -1.30
C LYS A 138 -34.04 0.39 -0.68
N LEU A 139 -33.02 0.61 -1.53
CA LEU A 139 -31.66 0.82 -1.09
C LEU A 139 -31.51 2.20 -0.42
N SER A 140 -30.92 2.22 0.77
CA SER A 140 -30.54 3.46 1.42
C SER A 140 -29.32 4.06 0.72
N ARG A 141 -29.40 5.35 0.38
CA ARG A 141 -28.24 6.12 -0.13
C ARG A 141 -27.46 6.81 1.00
N ASN A 142 -27.89 6.65 2.25
CA ASN A 142 -27.21 7.19 3.42
C ASN A 142 -26.44 6.08 4.13
N PHE A 143 -25.13 6.12 4.01
CA PHE A 143 -24.17 5.21 4.65
C PHE A 143 -23.44 5.90 5.81
N GLY A 144 -24.11 6.81 6.49
CA GLY A 144 -23.58 7.50 7.66
C GLY A 144 -22.31 8.30 7.37
N PRO A 145 -21.17 7.98 8.02
CA PRO A 145 -19.93 8.73 7.87
C PRO A 145 -19.36 8.79 6.46
N LEU A 146 -19.72 7.84 5.57
CA LEU A 146 -19.27 7.84 4.17
C LEU A 146 -19.90 8.93 3.32
N ASN A 147 -21.08 9.43 3.69
CA ASN A 147 -21.74 10.50 2.98
C ASN A 147 -21.17 11.89 3.38
N GLN A 148 -20.39 11.96 4.44
CA GLN A 148 -19.78 13.19 4.91
C GLN A 148 -18.50 13.50 4.14
N ASP A 149 -18.04 14.74 4.21
CA ASP A 149 -16.75 15.13 3.66
C ASP A 149 -15.62 14.31 4.28
N GLY A 150 -14.72 13.79 3.43
CA GLY A 150 -13.67 12.85 3.82
C GLY A 150 -14.16 11.41 4.08
N GLY A 151 -15.39 11.06 3.65
CA GLY A 151 -15.92 9.70 3.77
C GLY A 151 -15.07 8.66 3.04
N GLU A 152 -14.52 9.01 1.88
CA GLU A 152 -13.59 8.19 1.11
C GLU A 152 -12.32 7.84 1.90
N ARG A 153 -11.80 8.78 2.70
CA ARG A 153 -10.61 8.54 3.54
C ARG A 153 -10.89 7.54 4.66
N ARG A 154 -12.09 7.60 5.23
CA ARG A 154 -12.53 6.64 6.25
C ARG A 154 -12.62 5.23 5.67
N LEU A 155 -13.17 5.11 4.45
CA LEU A 155 -13.21 3.84 3.74
C LEU A 155 -11.80 3.31 3.45
N ASN A 156 -10.88 4.16 3.00
CA ASN A 156 -9.48 3.80 2.79
C ASN A 156 -8.83 3.24 4.06
N VAL A 157 -9.01 3.94 5.19
CA VAL A 157 -8.50 3.47 6.49
C VAL A 157 -9.05 2.09 6.81
N LEU A 158 -10.34 1.85 6.60
CA LEU A 158 -10.99 0.58 6.89
C LEU A 158 -10.44 -0.57 6.05
N ILE A 159 -10.36 -0.39 4.73
CA ILE A 159 -9.89 -1.42 3.79
C ILE A 159 -8.43 -1.82 4.08
N THR A 160 -7.62 -0.88 4.53
CA THR A 160 -6.20 -1.10 4.80
C THR A 160 -5.90 -1.70 6.18
N ARG A 161 -6.92 -2.06 6.96
CA ARG A 161 -6.75 -2.68 8.30
C ARG A 161 -6.50 -4.20 8.26
N ALA A 162 -6.76 -4.84 7.14
CA ALA A 162 -6.50 -6.26 6.95
C ALA A 162 -5.05 -6.50 6.48
N ARG A 163 -4.33 -7.39 7.15
CA ARG A 163 -2.97 -7.81 6.73
C ARG A 163 -3.03 -8.82 5.60
N GLU A 164 -3.90 -9.81 5.71
CA GLU A 164 -3.96 -10.94 4.79
C GLU A 164 -5.31 -11.08 4.09
N ARG A 165 -6.41 -10.91 4.82
CA ARG A 165 -7.76 -11.17 4.31
C ARG A 165 -8.74 -10.08 4.74
N CYS A 166 -9.56 -9.64 3.79
CA CYS A 166 -10.68 -8.73 4.04
C CYS A 166 -11.95 -9.36 3.47
N VAL A 167 -12.98 -9.57 4.29
CA VAL A 167 -14.27 -10.12 3.88
C VAL A 167 -15.35 -9.07 4.13
N VAL A 168 -16.08 -8.71 3.07
CA VAL A 168 -17.13 -7.69 3.15
C VAL A 168 -18.51 -8.33 3.07
N PHE A 169 -19.39 -7.95 3.99
CA PHE A 169 -20.77 -8.43 4.05
C PHE A 169 -21.74 -7.30 3.69
N ALA A 170 -22.65 -7.55 2.77
CA ALA A 170 -23.74 -6.64 2.43
C ALA A 170 -24.92 -7.37 1.78
N ASN A 171 -26.11 -6.77 1.85
CA ASN A 171 -27.28 -7.26 1.15
C ASN A 171 -27.53 -6.60 -0.22
N PHE A 172 -26.55 -5.85 -0.72
CA PHE A 172 -26.55 -5.17 -2.03
C PHE A 172 -25.16 -5.28 -2.66
N ARG A 173 -25.08 -5.05 -3.96
CA ARG A 173 -23.84 -5.07 -4.75
C ARG A 173 -23.39 -3.66 -5.10
N GLY A 174 -22.13 -3.50 -5.51
CA GLY A 174 -21.62 -2.21 -6.02
C GLY A 174 -22.44 -1.65 -7.19
N SER A 175 -22.93 -2.53 -8.08
CA SER A 175 -23.80 -2.17 -9.21
C SER A 175 -25.17 -1.61 -8.81
N ASP A 176 -25.65 -1.89 -7.59
CA ASP A 176 -26.94 -1.39 -7.10
C ASP A 176 -26.82 0.08 -6.61
N LEU A 177 -25.60 0.55 -6.40
CA LEU A 177 -25.30 1.94 -6.07
C LEU A 177 -25.30 2.77 -7.36
N ALA A 178 -26.38 3.50 -7.63
CA ALA A 178 -26.40 4.47 -8.71
C ALA A 178 -25.45 5.63 -8.37
N VAL A 179 -24.25 5.61 -8.93
CA VAL A 179 -23.26 6.71 -8.81
C VAL A 179 -23.55 7.71 -9.93
N GLU A 180 -24.05 8.87 -9.57
CA GLU A 180 -24.30 9.99 -10.47
C GLU A 180 -23.16 11.03 -10.38
N PRO A 181 -22.96 11.84 -11.43
CA PRO A 181 -22.05 12.99 -11.33
C PRO A 181 -22.48 13.89 -10.15
N GLY A 182 -21.61 14.05 -9.15
CA GLY A 182 -21.90 14.79 -7.92
C GLY A 182 -22.28 13.94 -6.71
N SER A 183 -22.29 12.60 -6.83
CA SER A 183 -22.36 11.71 -5.68
C SER A 183 -21.18 11.94 -4.73
N ALA A 184 -21.39 11.76 -3.41
CA ALA A 184 -20.31 11.84 -2.44
C ALA A 184 -19.18 10.86 -2.82
N SER A 185 -17.92 11.31 -2.77
CA SER A 185 -16.74 10.52 -3.15
C SER A 185 -16.64 9.19 -2.39
N GLY A 186 -17.08 9.16 -1.13
CA GLY A 186 -17.15 7.94 -0.34
C GLY A 186 -18.13 6.89 -0.88
N ILE A 187 -19.24 7.29 -1.53
CA ILE A 187 -20.20 6.36 -2.14
C ILE A 187 -19.64 5.78 -3.44
N SER A 188 -18.99 6.62 -4.26
CA SER A 188 -18.32 6.15 -5.47
C SER A 188 -17.23 5.13 -5.13
N ALA A 189 -16.38 5.44 -4.17
CA ALA A 189 -15.33 4.55 -3.71
C ALA A 189 -15.90 3.23 -3.13
N LEU A 190 -17.04 3.28 -2.41
CA LEU A 190 -17.72 2.07 -1.93
C LEU A 190 -18.24 1.21 -3.08
N ALA A 191 -18.84 1.82 -4.12
CA ALA A 191 -19.33 1.09 -5.29
C ALA A 191 -18.19 0.36 -6.00
N THR A 192 -17.07 1.04 -6.25
CA THR A 192 -15.84 0.45 -6.82
C THR A 192 -15.31 -0.68 -5.95
N PHE A 193 -15.24 -0.46 -4.63
CA PHE A 193 -14.74 -1.46 -3.68
C PHE A 193 -15.59 -2.73 -3.69
N LEU A 194 -16.92 -2.63 -3.61
CA LEU A 194 -17.82 -3.78 -3.64
C LEU A 194 -17.82 -4.50 -4.98
N THR A 195 -17.75 -3.76 -6.09
CA THR A 195 -17.67 -4.35 -7.43
C THR A 195 -16.38 -5.18 -7.56
N TYR A 196 -15.25 -4.63 -7.16
CA TYR A 196 -13.98 -5.36 -7.16
C TYR A 196 -13.93 -6.51 -6.17
N ALA A 197 -14.59 -6.38 -5.01
CA ALA A 197 -14.69 -7.46 -4.02
C ALA A 197 -15.52 -8.65 -4.54
N ALA A 198 -16.54 -8.38 -5.35
CA ALA A 198 -17.41 -9.39 -5.96
C ALA A 198 -16.75 -10.06 -7.17
N ASP A 199 -16.01 -9.30 -7.97
CA ASP A 199 -15.33 -9.80 -9.17
C ASP A 199 -13.95 -9.15 -9.30
N ARG A 200 -12.92 -9.90 -8.91
CA ARG A 200 -11.50 -9.48 -8.96
C ARG A 200 -10.96 -9.36 -10.38
N SER A 201 -11.65 -9.91 -11.37
CA SER A 201 -11.28 -9.79 -12.79
C SER A 201 -11.64 -8.42 -13.37
N THR A 202 -12.48 -7.64 -12.67
CA THR A 202 -12.79 -6.27 -13.07
C THR A 202 -11.52 -5.43 -13.11
N PRO A 203 -11.08 -4.94 -14.28
CA PRO A 203 -9.88 -4.12 -14.36
C PRO A 203 -10.14 -2.83 -13.56
N LEU A 204 -9.52 -2.69 -12.43
CA LEU A 204 -9.34 -1.38 -11.82
C LEU A 204 -8.40 -0.65 -12.76
N GLY A 205 -8.93 0.37 -13.46
CA GLY A 205 -8.26 1.04 -14.55
C GLY A 205 -6.76 1.13 -14.36
N ALA A 206 -6.04 0.47 -15.23
CA ALA A 206 -4.59 0.48 -15.23
C ALA A 206 -4.17 1.92 -15.57
N SER A 207 -3.95 2.72 -14.54
CA SER A 207 -3.22 3.96 -14.67
C SER A 207 -1.75 3.60 -14.82
N GLY A 208 -1.35 3.46 -16.04
CA GLY A 208 -0.04 3.08 -16.49
C GLY A 208 -0.19 1.92 -17.46
N GLU A 209 -0.27 2.24 -18.74
CA GLU A 209 0.05 1.31 -19.80
C GLU A 209 1.37 0.66 -19.40
N ALA A 210 1.33 -0.63 -19.05
CA ALA A 210 2.54 -1.41 -19.09
C ALA A 210 3.04 -1.24 -20.53
N PRO A 211 4.28 -0.82 -20.76
CA PRO A 211 4.83 -0.91 -22.10
C PRO A 211 4.57 -2.33 -22.56
N ASP A 212 3.92 -2.51 -23.69
CA ASP A 212 3.47 -3.81 -24.26
C ASP A 212 4.61 -4.82 -24.45
N ASP A 213 5.85 -4.50 -24.07
CA ASP A 213 7.06 -5.29 -24.26
C ASP A 213 7.96 -5.31 -23.02
N VAL A 214 7.39 -5.54 -21.81
CA VAL A 214 8.13 -5.39 -20.53
C VAL A 214 9.01 -6.59 -20.22
N ALA A 215 8.69 -7.80 -20.68
CA ALA A 215 9.56 -8.96 -20.46
C ALA A 215 10.76 -9.00 -21.41
N GLY A 216 10.63 -8.40 -22.61
CA GLY A 216 11.62 -8.49 -23.67
C GLY A 216 11.89 -9.94 -24.10
N LEU A 217 12.49 -10.12 -25.25
CA LEU A 217 12.87 -11.44 -25.81
C LEU A 217 13.65 -12.34 -24.84
N PHE A 218 14.34 -11.75 -23.88
CA PHE A 218 15.11 -12.47 -22.88
C PHE A 218 14.23 -13.17 -21.84
N GLY A 219 13.27 -12.45 -21.25
CA GLY A 219 12.31 -13.03 -20.30
C GLY A 219 11.48 -14.15 -20.94
N ASP A 220 11.02 -13.94 -22.19
CA ASP A 220 10.28 -14.96 -22.93
C ASP A 220 11.10 -16.23 -23.18
N THR A 221 12.41 -16.07 -23.44
CA THR A 221 13.30 -17.23 -23.63
C THR A 221 13.41 -18.06 -22.35
N ILE A 222 13.52 -17.41 -21.20
CA ILE A 222 13.58 -18.10 -19.90
C ILE A 222 12.24 -18.73 -19.57
N ALA A 223 11.12 -18.02 -19.80
CA ALA A 223 9.80 -18.54 -19.56
C ALA A 223 9.52 -19.82 -20.35
N ARG A 224 9.80 -19.83 -21.66
CA ARG A 224 9.67 -21.01 -22.51
C ARG A 224 10.55 -22.16 -22.05
N LEU A 225 11.80 -21.89 -21.67
CA LEU A 225 12.68 -22.93 -21.16
C LEU A 225 12.11 -23.59 -19.91
N LEU A 226 11.50 -22.84 -19.01
CA LEU A 226 10.85 -23.37 -17.81
C LEU A 226 9.60 -24.20 -18.16
N GLU A 227 8.77 -23.70 -19.09
CA GLU A 227 7.60 -24.41 -19.60
C GLU A 227 7.98 -25.73 -20.28
N ASP A 228 9.05 -25.74 -21.10
CA ASP A 228 9.58 -26.93 -21.74
C ASP A 228 10.11 -27.97 -20.72
N ASN A 229 10.49 -27.50 -19.52
CA ASN A 229 10.88 -28.37 -18.38
C ASN A 229 9.71 -28.70 -17.45
N GLY A 230 8.47 -28.38 -17.84
CA GLY A 230 7.25 -28.78 -17.12
C GLY A 230 6.85 -27.89 -15.96
N TYR A 231 7.36 -26.65 -15.88
CA TYR A 231 6.93 -25.65 -14.90
C TYR A 231 5.81 -24.79 -15.45
N HIS A 232 4.86 -24.41 -14.61
CA HIS A 232 3.89 -23.37 -14.92
C HIS A 232 4.47 -22.02 -14.47
N VAL A 233 4.47 -21.05 -15.39
CA VAL A 233 5.03 -19.73 -15.15
C VAL A 233 4.02 -18.63 -15.42
N ALA A 234 4.08 -17.59 -14.60
CA ALA A 234 3.36 -16.33 -14.82
C ALA A 234 4.39 -15.23 -15.07
N GLN A 235 4.19 -14.44 -16.14
CA GLN A 235 5.08 -13.34 -16.47
C GLN A 235 4.54 -12.01 -15.93
N ASN A 236 5.43 -11.06 -15.64
CA ASN A 236 5.10 -9.70 -15.21
C ASN A 236 4.19 -9.64 -13.97
N VAL A 237 4.47 -10.47 -12.96
CA VAL A 237 3.67 -10.55 -11.75
C VAL A 237 3.82 -9.30 -10.90
N GLY A 238 2.72 -8.57 -10.71
CA GLY A 238 2.62 -7.32 -9.94
C GLY A 238 1.72 -6.31 -10.63
N CYS A 239 1.21 -5.32 -9.89
CA CYS A 239 0.20 -4.40 -10.41
C CYS A 239 0.61 -2.93 -10.43
N ALA A 240 1.54 -2.48 -9.60
CA ALA A 240 1.90 -1.06 -9.52
C ALA A 240 3.33 -0.88 -9.00
N GLY A 241 4.18 -0.39 -9.86
CA GLY A 241 5.56 -0.01 -9.55
C GLY A 241 6.55 -1.17 -9.53
N PHE A 242 6.34 -2.22 -8.75
CA PHE A 242 7.26 -3.36 -8.68
C PHE A 242 6.65 -4.65 -9.25
N ARG A 243 7.39 -5.30 -10.13
CA ARG A 243 6.99 -6.54 -10.79
C ARG A 243 8.09 -7.60 -10.67
N ILE A 244 7.69 -8.86 -10.62
CA ILE A 244 8.56 -10.02 -10.84
C ILE A 244 8.47 -10.36 -12.31
N ASP A 245 9.61 -10.47 -12.98
CA ASP A 245 9.63 -10.71 -14.42
C ASP A 245 9.01 -12.06 -14.78
N ILE A 246 9.38 -13.12 -14.03
CA ILE A 246 8.79 -14.46 -14.19
C ILE A 246 8.57 -15.05 -12.79
N ALA A 247 7.36 -15.53 -12.50
CA ALA A 247 7.04 -16.27 -11.29
C ALA A 247 6.72 -17.72 -11.63
N ILE A 248 7.28 -18.65 -10.88
CA ILE A 248 7.08 -20.11 -11.06
C ILE A 248 6.01 -20.54 -10.07
N GLU A 249 4.93 -21.16 -10.53
CA GLU A 249 3.86 -21.69 -9.70
C GLU A 249 4.29 -22.93 -8.92
N ASP A 250 3.81 -23.06 -7.67
CA ASP A 250 4.03 -24.27 -6.87
C ASP A 250 3.05 -25.35 -7.33
N PRO A 251 3.52 -26.48 -7.91
CA PRO A 251 2.65 -27.53 -8.41
C PRO A 251 1.84 -28.21 -7.29
N ASN A 252 2.27 -28.10 -6.04
CA ASN A 252 1.64 -28.73 -4.89
C ASN A 252 0.65 -27.82 -4.17
N GLU A 253 0.73 -26.50 -4.40
CA GLU A 253 -0.10 -25.53 -3.70
C GLU A 253 -0.60 -24.45 -4.66
N PRO A 254 -1.83 -24.64 -5.22
CA PRO A 254 -2.42 -23.69 -6.14
C PRO A 254 -2.53 -22.28 -5.53
N GLY A 255 -2.17 -21.26 -6.30
CA GLY A 255 -2.20 -19.87 -5.85
C GLY A 255 -0.95 -19.41 -5.10
N VAL A 256 0.09 -20.22 -5.04
CA VAL A 256 1.38 -19.88 -4.43
C VAL A 256 2.49 -19.97 -5.49
N TYR A 257 3.38 -19.00 -5.48
CA TYR A 257 4.59 -19.04 -6.29
C TYR A 257 5.74 -19.68 -5.51
N LEU A 258 6.41 -20.62 -6.16
CA LEU A 258 7.59 -21.31 -5.66
C LEU A 258 8.82 -20.39 -5.63
N ALA A 259 9.02 -19.65 -6.72
CA ALA A 259 10.14 -18.74 -6.90
C ALA A 259 9.79 -17.59 -7.84
N GLY A 260 10.51 -16.48 -7.68
CA GLY A 260 10.46 -15.34 -8.59
C GLY A 260 11.81 -15.13 -9.27
N ILE A 261 11.79 -14.95 -10.60
CA ILE A 261 12.99 -14.67 -11.37
C ILE A 261 13.01 -13.18 -11.70
N LEU A 262 14.16 -12.56 -11.47
CA LEU A 262 14.44 -11.17 -11.79
C LEU A 262 15.47 -11.15 -12.94
N CYS A 263 15.07 -10.55 -14.05
CA CYS A 263 15.91 -10.36 -15.25
C CYS A 263 16.40 -8.91 -15.32
N ASP A 264 17.52 -8.69 -16.03
CA ASP A 264 18.03 -7.36 -16.36
C ASP A 264 17.42 -6.82 -17.67
N GLY A 265 16.07 -6.97 -17.79
CA GLY A 265 15.29 -6.48 -18.92
C GLY A 265 15.00 -4.96 -18.86
N PRO A 266 14.15 -4.45 -19.76
CA PRO A 266 13.81 -3.02 -19.84
C PRO A 266 13.33 -2.43 -18.50
N TYR A 267 12.55 -3.19 -17.74
CA TYR A 267 12.06 -2.76 -16.42
C TYR A 267 13.20 -2.59 -15.41
N TYR A 268 14.25 -3.43 -15.45
CA TYR A 268 15.43 -3.28 -14.60
C TYR A 268 16.16 -1.97 -14.91
N TRP A 269 16.32 -1.64 -16.20
CA TRP A 269 17.05 -0.46 -16.65
C TRP A 269 16.22 0.83 -16.53
N SER A 270 14.91 0.78 -16.41
CA SER A 270 14.06 1.96 -16.20
C SER A 270 14.18 2.57 -14.80
N SER A 271 14.78 1.85 -13.84
CA SER A 271 14.99 2.36 -12.50
C SER A 271 16.21 3.27 -12.44
N GLU A 272 16.01 4.54 -12.12
CA GLU A 272 17.04 5.57 -12.05
C GLU A 272 18.05 5.34 -10.92
N VAL A 273 17.63 4.74 -9.82
CA VAL A 273 18.45 4.57 -8.61
C VAL A 273 18.98 3.15 -8.50
N ALA A 274 20.30 2.96 -8.65
CA ALA A 274 20.95 1.65 -8.55
C ALA A 274 20.71 0.95 -7.20
N ARG A 275 20.67 1.69 -6.09
CA ARG A 275 20.37 1.13 -4.77
C ARG A 275 18.98 0.49 -4.71
N ASP A 276 17.99 1.14 -5.28
CA ASP A 276 16.60 0.68 -5.27
C ASP A 276 16.44 -0.53 -6.18
N ARG A 277 17.06 -0.49 -7.35
CA ARG A 277 17.09 -1.54 -8.35
C ARG A 277 17.78 -2.82 -7.88
N ASP A 278 18.99 -2.69 -7.30
CA ASP A 278 19.85 -3.84 -7.05
C ASP A 278 19.70 -4.40 -5.63
N ARG A 279 19.35 -3.58 -4.67
CA ARG A 279 19.32 -3.99 -3.27
C ARG A 279 17.93 -3.92 -2.64
N LEU A 280 17.29 -2.75 -2.68
CA LEU A 280 16.04 -2.54 -1.95
C LEU A 280 14.91 -3.43 -2.48
N ARG A 281 14.77 -3.52 -3.81
CA ARG A 281 13.77 -4.37 -4.47
C ARG A 281 13.89 -5.84 -4.02
N ALA A 282 15.08 -6.40 -4.08
CA ALA A 282 15.31 -7.79 -3.69
C ALA A 282 15.04 -8.00 -2.19
N GLN A 283 15.57 -7.13 -1.33
CA GLN A 283 15.38 -7.25 0.12
C GLN A 283 13.90 -7.20 0.53
N VAL A 284 13.11 -6.31 -0.07
CA VAL A 284 11.67 -6.21 0.24
C VAL A 284 10.93 -7.46 -0.23
N LEU A 285 11.19 -7.93 -1.45
CA LEU A 285 10.55 -9.14 -1.99
C LEU A 285 10.92 -10.39 -1.17
N GLU A 286 12.19 -10.54 -0.78
CA GLU A 286 12.63 -11.62 0.11
C GLU A 286 11.97 -11.52 1.48
N GLY A 287 11.81 -10.30 2.01
CA GLY A 287 11.09 -10.03 3.26
C GLY A 287 9.60 -10.37 3.18
N LEU A 288 8.99 -10.31 1.99
CA LEU A 288 7.63 -10.76 1.72
C LEU A 288 7.50 -12.28 1.54
N GLY A 289 8.62 -13.00 1.53
CA GLY A 289 8.65 -14.46 1.44
C GLY A 289 9.00 -15.02 0.06
N TRP A 290 9.39 -14.17 -0.91
CA TRP A 290 9.83 -14.65 -2.21
C TRP A 290 11.17 -15.40 -2.14
N ASN A 291 11.28 -16.49 -2.86
CA ASN A 291 12.56 -17.10 -3.24
C ASN A 291 12.98 -16.47 -4.54
N LEU A 292 13.96 -15.55 -4.52
CA LEU A 292 14.39 -14.83 -5.70
C LEU A 292 15.58 -15.50 -6.38
N ILE A 293 15.50 -15.61 -7.71
CA ILE A 293 16.57 -16.06 -8.58
C ILE A 293 16.88 -14.91 -9.53
N ARG A 294 18.12 -14.44 -9.58
CA ARG A 294 18.53 -13.38 -10.50
C ARG A 294 19.29 -13.99 -11.67
N ILE A 295 18.92 -13.58 -12.87
CA ILE A 295 19.55 -14.01 -14.11
C ILE A 295 19.97 -12.76 -14.91
N TRP A 296 21.23 -12.74 -15.29
CA TRP A 296 21.81 -11.68 -16.12
C TRP A 296 21.83 -12.08 -17.57
N ALA A 297 21.34 -11.23 -18.47
CA ALA A 297 21.31 -11.50 -19.91
C ALA A 297 22.72 -11.73 -20.47
N THR A 298 23.71 -10.95 -20.02
CA THR A 298 25.09 -11.10 -20.46
C THR A 298 25.67 -12.47 -20.14
N GLU A 299 25.44 -12.97 -18.94
CA GLU A 299 25.91 -14.31 -18.51
C GLU A 299 25.17 -15.41 -19.24
N TRP A 300 23.85 -15.24 -19.41
CA TRP A 300 23.00 -16.17 -20.13
C TRP A 300 23.46 -16.39 -21.58
N TYR A 301 23.72 -15.29 -22.32
CA TYR A 301 24.14 -15.40 -23.70
C TYR A 301 25.60 -15.90 -23.87
N GLN A 302 26.46 -15.66 -22.90
CA GLN A 302 27.84 -16.18 -22.90
C GLN A 302 27.93 -17.66 -22.51
N HIS A 303 27.12 -18.09 -21.51
CA HIS A 303 27.19 -19.41 -20.94
C HIS A 303 25.80 -20.08 -20.77
N PRO A 304 25.00 -20.26 -21.86
CA PRO A 304 23.59 -20.64 -21.75
C PRO A 304 23.39 -22.00 -21.04
N ALA A 305 24.23 -23.00 -21.33
CA ALA A 305 24.10 -24.32 -20.73
C ALA A 305 24.36 -24.32 -19.21
N SER A 306 25.35 -23.53 -18.76
CA SER A 306 25.65 -23.38 -17.34
C SER A 306 24.54 -22.66 -16.61
N CYS A 307 24.06 -21.54 -17.18
CA CYS A 307 22.98 -20.75 -16.61
C CYS A 307 21.66 -21.53 -16.53
N THR A 308 21.31 -22.29 -17.58
CA THR A 308 20.15 -23.19 -17.58
C THR A 308 20.24 -24.21 -16.44
N LYS A 309 21.39 -24.86 -16.29
CA LYS A 309 21.57 -25.82 -15.21
C LYS A 309 21.43 -25.17 -13.83
N THR A 310 22.11 -24.03 -13.62
CA THR A 310 22.05 -23.29 -12.35
C THR A 310 20.62 -22.84 -12.03
N LEU A 311 19.85 -22.37 -13.04
CA LEU A 311 18.46 -22.00 -12.90
C LEU A 311 17.60 -23.19 -12.44
N LEU A 312 17.69 -24.32 -13.15
CA LEU A 312 16.90 -25.50 -12.81
C LEU A 312 17.28 -26.07 -11.43
N ASP A 313 18.56 -26.10 -11.10
CA ASP A 313 19.04 -26.52 -9.77
C ASP A 313 18.49 -25.58 -8.66
N ALA A 314 18.43 -24.27 -8.92
CA ALA A 314 17.87 -23.30 -7.98
C ALA A 314 16.35 -23.46 -7.81
N VAL A 315 15.61 -23.76 -8.87
CA VAL A 315 14.17 -24.04 -8.81
C VAL A 315 13.89 -25.32 -8.04
N GLU A 316 14.66 -26.37 -8.26
CA GLU A 316 14.54 -27.62 -7.48
C GLU A 316 14.89 -27.41 -6.00
N ALA A 317 15.90 -26.60 -5.70
CA ALA A 317 16.23 -26.22 -4.34
C ALA A 317 15.08 -25.45 -3.67
N ALA A 318 14.39 -24.56 -4.42
CA ALA A 318 13.23 -23.82 -3.91
C ALA A 318 12.06 -24.75 -3.53
N LYS A 319 11.84 -25.85 -4.26
CA LYS A 319 10.81 -26.86 -3.91
C LYS A 319 11.08 -27.52 -2.55
N SER A 320 12.34 -27.68 -2.20
CA SER A 320 12.78 -28.35 -0.97
C SER A 320 12.98 -27.37 0.19
N ALA A 321 12.99 -26.06 -0.09
CA ALA A 321 13.23 -25.04 0.92
C ALA A 321 12.01 -24.85 1.83
N PRO A 322 12.20 -24.65 3.15
CA PRO A 322 11.10 -24.27 4.02
C PRO A 322 10.51 -22.93 3.55
N LYS A 323 9.20 -22.88 3.40
CA LYS A 323 8.51 -21.64 2.98
C LYS A 323 8.85 -20.51 3.94
N LYS A 324 9.45 -19.46 3.43
CA LYS A 324 9.76 -18.26 4.21
C LYS A 324 8.45 -17.59 4.59
N LYS A 325 8.13 -17.57 5.88
CA LYS A 325 7.04 -16.73 6.37
C LYS A 325 7.45 -15.26 6.17
N PRO A 326 6.53 -14.38 5.78
CA PRO A 326 6.79 -12.95 5.74
C PRO A 326 7.42 -12.51 7.07
N ALA A 327 8.51 -11.74 7.01
CA ALA A 327 9.10 -11.21 8.21
C ALA A 327 8.06 -10.33 8.94
N PRO A 328 7.95 -10.40 10.28
CA PRO A 328 7.05 -9.53 11.00
C PRO A 328 7.41 -8.07 10.66
N LYS A 329 6.40 -7.26 10.28
CA LYS A 329 6.59 -5.83 10.03
C LYS A 329 7.34 -5.23 11.21
N ILE A 330 8.49 -4.63 10.96
CA ILE A 330 9.16 -3.75 11.92
C ILE A 330 8.20 -2.61 12.15
N LEU A 331 7.53 -2.63 13.31
CA LEU A 331 6.70 -1.52 13.78
C LEU A 331 7.53 -0.24 13.72
N SER A 332 6.98 0.79 13.12
CA SER A 332 7.54 2.14 13.13
C SER A 332 7.97 2.50 14.54
N PRO A 333 9.11 3.19 14.74
CA PRO A 333 9.60 3.50 16.08
C PRO A 333 8.52 4.22 16.88
N GLU A 334 8.20 3.68 18.06
CA GLU A 334 7.35 4.31 19.05
C GLU A 334 7.80 5.76 19.25
N LYS A 335 6.85 6.70 19.18
CA LYS A 335 7.09 8.08 19.63
C LYS A 335 7.62 8.03 21.07
N PRO A 336 8.78 8.61 21.36
CA PRO A 336 9.30 8.61 22.72
C PRO A 336 8.30 9.35 23.63
N ALA A 337 7.80 8.64 24.64
CA ALA A 337 7.03 9.23 25.72
C ALA A 337 7.88 10.31 26.41
N ALA A 338 7.35 11.52 26.54
CA ALA A 338 7.97 12.63 27.22
C ALA A 338 8.32 12.24 28.66
N LYS A 339 9.58 11.97 28.92
CA LYS A 339 10.12 11.86 30.29
C LYS A 339 10.44 13.26 30.82
N LYS A 340 9.78 13.59 31.93
CA LYS A 340 10.10 14.75 32.77
C LYS A 340 11.54 14.66 33.24
N SER A 341 12.22 15.80 33.16
CA SER A 341 13.56 16.05 33.63
C SER A 341 13.74 15.78 35.14
N SER A 342 14.83 15.10 35.49
CA SER A 342 15.55 15.38 36.72
C SER A 342 17.05 15.16 36.48
N GLU A 343 17.78 16.23 36.71
CA GLU A 343 19.24 16.33 36.65
C GLU A 343 19.93 15.38 37.62
N LYS A 344 21.07 14.80 37.21
CA LYS A 344 22.31 14.85 38.01
C LYS A 344 23.52 14.34 37.23
N LYS A 345 24.59 15.14 37.36
CA LYS A 345 25.97 15.01 36.92
C LYS A 345 26.67 13.71 37.40
N THR A 346 27.66 13.25 36.66
CA THR A 346 29.11 13.23 36.81
C THR A 346 29.69 12.04 36.06
N GLU A 347 30.59 12.34 35.15
CA GLU A 347 32.04 12.10 35.06
C GLU A 347 32.53 10.65 34.95
N GLU A 348 33.38 10.53 33.92
CA GLU A 348 34.68 9.82 33.75
C GLU A 348 34.70 8.56 32.88
N ASP A 349 35.45 8.74 31.79
CA ASP A 349 36.22 7.75 31.01
C ASP A 349 37.25 7.02 31.93
N PRO A 350 37.98 5.95 31.54
CA PRO A 350 38.61 5.74 30.23
C PRO A 350 38.84 4.26 29.78
N GLU A 351 39.23 4.14 28.48
CA GLU A 351 40.29 3.28 27.88
C GLU A 351 40.26 1.73 28.11
N ASP A 352 40.34 0.91 27.15
CA ASP A 352 41.44 0.43 26.32
C ASP A 352 41.13 -0.91 25.64
N SER A 353 41.54 -1.10 24.50
CA SER A 353 42.52 -1.89 23.75
C SER A 353 41.94 -2.86 22.70
N VAL A 354 42.22 -2.53 21.46
CA VAL A 354 43.08 -3.14 20.41
C VAL A 354 42.90 -4.61 20.04
N SER A 355 42.52 -4.89 18.77
CA SER A 355 43.41 -5.42 17.74
C SER A 355 42.70 -5.65 16.42
N SER A 356 43.04 -4.93 15.43
CA SER A 356 43.70 -5.18 14.13
C SER A 356 43.15 -6.28 13.25
N ALA A 357 42.66 -5.91 12.05
CA ALA A 357 43.33 -6.17 10.79
C ALA A 357 42.56 -5.56 9.56
N SER A 358 43.30 -4.77 8.81
CA SER A 358 43.36 -4.60 7.35
C SER A 358 42.18 -3.90 6.62
N SER A 359 42.27 -2.58 6.45
CA SER A 359 42.71 -1.89 5.23
C SER A 359 41.77 -1.93 4.04
N ALA A 360 40.77 -0.99 4.02
CA ALA A 360 40.45 -0.14 2.90
C ALA A 360 39.88 1.14 3.49
N ALA A 361 40.46 2.29 3.18
CA ALA A 361 40.10 3.58 3.75
C ALA A 361 38.61 3.89 3.44
N PRO A 362 37.79 4.25 4.42
CA PRO A 362 36.49 4.79 4.15
C PRO A 362 36.70 6.22 3.63
N VAL A 363 36.22 6.46 2.40
CA VAL A 363 35.96 7.82 1.94
C VAL A 363 34.90 8.38 2.89
N SER A 364 35.32 9.25 3.79
CA SER A 364 34.38 9.96 4.66
C SER A 364 33.66 10.99 3.79
N LEU A 365 32.50 10.64 3.29
CA LEU A 365 31.53 11.59 2.76
C LEU A 365 31.03 12.39 3.97
N SER A 366 31.54 13.62 4.14
CA SER A 366 30.93 14.59 5.03
C SER A 366 29.57 14.94 4.44
N LEU A 367 28.49 14.35 4.98
CA LEU A 367 27.13 14.72 4.64
C LEU A 367 26.92 16.16 5.14
N VAL A 368 26.86 17.12 4.23
CA VAL A 368 26.40 18.47 4.55
C VAL A 368 24.90 18.34 4.88
N PRO A 369 24.45 18.82 6.05
CA PRO A 369 23.03 18.75 6.41
C PRO A 369 22.22 19.54 5.38
N TYR A 370 21.19 18.91 4.81
CA TYR A 370 20.25 19.55 3.88
C TYR A 370 19.44 20.60 4.63
N THR A 371 19.53 21.86 4.19
CA THR A 371 18.83 22.98 4.80
C THR A 371 17.54 23.22 4.01
N CYS A 372 16.38 23.09 4.67
CA CYS A 372 15.08 23.38 4.07
C CYS A 372 14.71 24.85 4.23
N CYS A 373 14.09 25.42 3.22
CA CYS A 373 13.47 26.75 3.32
C CYS A 373 12.27 26.66 4.27
N SER A 374 12.30 27.38 5.39
CA SER A 374 11.25 27.38 6.41
C SER A 374 10.29 28.59 6.29
N GLU A 375 10.73 29.68 5.67
CA GLU A 375 9.97 30.91 5.51
C GLU A 375 10.18 31.45 4.10
N CYS A 376 9.12 31.87 3.44
CA CYS A 376 9.18 32.51 2.13
C CYS A 376 8.05 33.55 1.95
N SER A 377 8.10 34.28 0.84
CA SER A 377 7.10 35.31 0.53
C SER A 377 5.65 34.83 0.41
N LEU A 378 5.42 33.52 0.39
CA LEU A 378 4.08 32.89 0.39
C LEU A 378 3.41 32.93 1.77
N ASP A 379 4.13 33.08 2.86
CA ASP A 379 3.60 33.05 4.23
C ASP A 379 2.57 34.15 4.51
N SER A 380 2.61 35.24 3.74
CA SER A 380 1.68 36.35 3.84
C SER A 380 0.29 36.11 3.23
N TYR A 381 0.09 34.98 2.56
CA TYR A 381 -1.14 34.64 1.85
C TYR A 381 -1.88 33.45 2.45
N HIS A 382 -3.18 33.62 2.68
CA HIS A 382 -4.04 32.53 3.20
C HIS A 382 -4.51 31.54 2.13
N GLN A 383 -4.49 31.93 0.86
CA GLN A 383 -4.91 31.09 -0.26
C GLN A 383 -3.94 31.22 -1.42
N PHE A 384 -3.43 30.12 -1.93
CA PHE A 384 -2.50 30.10 -3.06
C PHE A 384 -3.08 30.73 -4.34
N ALA A 385 -4.39 30.65 -4.54
CA ALA A 385 -5.04 31.24 -5.70
C ALA A 385 -4.95 32.79 -5.73
N SER A 386 -4.79 33.44 -4.59
CA SER A 386 -4.65 34.90 -4.46
C SER A 386 -3.21 35.40 -4.52
N VAL A 387 -2.22 34.50 -4.60
CA VAL A 387 -0.80 34.89 -4.70
C VAL A 387 -0.53 35.50 -6.08
N PRO A 388 0.00 36.70 -6.20
CA PRO A 388 0.44 37.24 -7.48
C PRO A 388 1.62 36.46 -8.05
N ASP A 389 1.73 36.37 -9.39
CA ASP A 389 2.79 35.59 -10.03
C ASP A 389 4.19 36.14 -9.72
N SER A 390 4.35 37.44 -9.53
CA SER A 390 5.61 38.08 -9.10
C SER A 390 6.02 37.65 -7.69
N VAL A 391 5.06 37.44 -6.79
CA VAL A 391 5.35 36.93 -5.43
C VAL A 391 5.66 35.46 -5.46
N LEU A 392 4.98 34.68 -6.32
CA LEU A 392 5.27 33.28 -6.53
C LEU A 392 6.69 33.08 -7.09
N GLY A 393 7.09 33.90 -8.09
CA GLY A 393 8.44 33.89 -8.63
C GLY A 393 9.50 34.17 -7.56
N THR A 394 9.26 35.23 -6.75
CA THR A 394 10.16 35.55 -5.63
C THR A 394 10.30 34.40 -4.65
N ALA A 395 9.20 33.73 -4.30
CA ALA A 395 9.23 32.55 -3.41
C ALA A 395 10.02 31.39 -4.02
N ILE A 396 9.85 31.16 -5.32
CA ILE A 396 10.60 30.13 -6.05
C ILE A 396 12.10 30.41 -5.98
N VAL A 397 12.52 31.63 -6.25
CA VAL A 397 13.95 32.02 -6.15
C VAL A 397 14.48 31.84 -4.72
N GLN A 398 13.70 32.19 -3.69
CA GLN A 398 14.08 31.97 -2.29
C GLN A 398 14.26 30.49 -1.95
N ILE A 399 13.33 29.63 -2.41
CA ILE A 399 13.44 28.17 -2.20
C ILE A 399 14.70 27.62 -2.89
N VAL A 400 14.92 27.99 -4.16
CA VAL A 400 16.06 27.51 -4.93
C VAL A 400 17.38 28.02 -4.35
N ALA A 401 17.41 29.22 -3.81
CA ALA A 401 18.62 29.79 -3.19
C ALA A 401 19.04 29.04 -1.93
N ILE A 402 18.09 28.44 -1.20
CA ILE A 402 18.37 27.72 0.04
C ILE A 402 18.54 26.21 -0.23
N GLU A 403 17.73 25.66 -1.10
CA GLU A 403 17.60 24.21 -1.33
C GLU A 403 18.25 23.74 -2.64
N GLY A 404 18.71 24.64 -3.50
CA GLY A 404 19.27 24.31 -4.81
C GLY A 404 20.63 23.56 -4.76
N PRO A 405 20.93 22.77 -5.78
CA PRO A 405 20.13 22.52 -6.99
C PRO A 405 18.87 21.68 -6.72
N ILE A 406 17.73 22.09 -7.28
CA ILE A 406 16.42 21.47 -6.99
C ILE A 406 15.70 21.07 -8.29
N SER A 407 15.13 19.85 -8.35
CA SER A 407 14.34 19.42 -9.49
C SER A 407 12.96 20.12 -9.51
N PRO A 408 12.34 20.32 -10.71
CA PRO A 408 11.02 20.94 -10.82
C PRO A 408 9.93 20.23 -10.01
N SER A 409 10.02 18.93 -9.86
CA SER A 409 9.06 18.12 -9.08
C SER A 409 9.19 18.38 -7.57
N VAL A 410 10.42 18.48 -7.06
CA VAL A 410 10.70 18.80 -5.66
C VAL A 410 10.33 20.26 -5.38
N LEU A 411 10.66 21.19 -6.28
CA LEU A 411 10.21 22.57 -6.18
C LEU A 411 8.69 22.69 -6.06
N ALA A 412 7.94 21.98 -6.90
CA ALA A 412 6.49 21.98 -6.83
C ALA A 412 5.98 21.46 -5.46
N ALA A 413 6.62 20.43 -4.91
CA ALA A 413 6.28 19.90 -3.59
C ALA A 413 6.57 20.91 -2.47
N ARG A 414 7.68 21.64 -2.55
CA ARG A 414 8.05 22.69 -1.57
C ARG A 414 7.11 23.90 -1.65
N VAL A 415 6.76 24.34 -2.85
CA VAL A 415 5.76 25.42 -3.05
C VAL A 415 4.39 25.00 -2.53
N LYS A 416 4.00 23.73 -2.70
CA LYS A 416 2.76 23.18 -2.12
C LYS A 416 2.76 23.29 -0.60
N GLU A 417 3.85 22.89 0.03
CA GLU A 417 4.00 22.87 1.49
C GLU A 417 3.97 24.29 2.07
N LEU A 418 4.86 25.17 1.60
CA LEU A 418 4.98 26.54 2.06
C LEU A 418 3.77 27.41 1.70
N GLY A 419 3.20 27.23 0.50
CA GLY A 419 2.01 27.93 0.05
C GLY A 419 0.70 27.35 0.58
N ARG A 420 0.75 26.33 1.44
CA ARG A 420 -0.41 25.63 2.04
C ARG A 420 -1.45 25.23 1.00
N VAL A 421 -0.98 24.74 -0.17
CA VAL A 421 -1.87 24.32 -1.26
C VAL A 421 -2.55 23.00 -0.89
N PRO A 422 -3.89 22.95 -0.74
CA PRO A 422 -4.57 21.74 -0.27
C PRO A 422 -4.41 20.57 -1.22
N ARG A 423 -4.44 20.84 -2.53
CA ARG A 423 -4.32 19.81 -3.57
C ARG A 423 -3.47 20.32 -4.74
N MET A 424 -2.49 19.52 -5.17
CA MET A 424 -1.70 19.79 -6.37
C MET A 424 -2.48 19.38 -7.61
N THR A 425 -3.17 20.33 -8.23
CA THR A 425 -3.86 20.12 -9.52
C THR A 425 -2.92 20.38 -10.69
N ALA A 426 -3.28 19.93 -11.89
CA ALA A 426 -2.51 20.23 -13.10
C ALA A 426 -2.36 21.74 -13.33
N ALA A 427 -3.42 22.51 -13.05
CA ALA A 427 -3.39 23.97 -13.16
C ALA A 427 -2.38 24.61 -12.19
N VAL A 428 -2.32 24.14 -10.93
CA VAL A 428 -1.36 24.63 -9.94
C VAL A 428 0.08 24.26 -10.34
N ARG A 429 0.29 23.03 -10.81
CA ARG A 429 1.60 22.56 -11.27
C ARG A 429 2.10 23.38 -12.46
N ASN A 430 1.24 23.60 -13.47
CA ASN A 430 1.58 24.40 -14.63
C ASN A 430 1.89 25.84 -14.25
N ARG A 431 1.14 26.43 -13.31
CA ARG A 431 1.40 27.78 -12.82
C ARG A 431 2.75 27.91 -12.13
N ILE A 432 3.15 26.93 -11.32
CA ILE A 432 4.48 26.89 -10.67
C ILE A 432 5.57 26.74 -11.73
N ALA A 433 5.38 25.86 -12.71
CA ALA A 433 6.33 25.65 -13.80
C ALA A 433 6.51 26.94 -14.61
N SER A 434 5.41 27.59 -15.04
CA SER A 434 5.49 28.86 -15.79
C SER A 434 6.14 29.99 -14.98
N ALA A 435 5.92 30.04 -13.67
CA ALA A 435 6.59 31.01 -12.81
C ALA A 435 8.10 30.73 -12.72
N ALA A 436 8.52 29.46 -12.60
CA ALA A 436 9.94 29.09 -12.60
C ALA A 436 10.62 29.39 -13.94
N GLU A 437 9.95 29.10 -15.07
CA GLU A 437 10.44 29.43 -16.41
C GLU A 437 10.61 30.96 -16.61
N ALA A 438 9.70 31.76 -16.06
CA ALA A 438 9.83 33.21 -16.10
C ALA A 438 11.06 33.68 -15.33
N GLU A 439 11.35 33.10 -14.15
CA GLU A 439 12.54 33.42 -13.35
C GLU A 439 13.84 33.02 -14.05
N VAL A 440 13.83 31.91 -14.81
CA VAL A 440 14.96 31.50 -15.67
C VAL A 440 15.13 32.48 -16.82
N SER A 441 14.05 32.90 -17.46
CA SER A 441 14.09 33.85 -18.58
C SER A 441 14.57 35.25 -18.16
N GLU A 442 14.31 35.66 -16.92
CA GLU A 442 14.80 36.90 -16.31
C GLU A 442 16.22 36.80 -15.74
N GLY A 443 16.84 35.58 -15.84
CA GLY A 443 18.20 35.34 -15.38
C GLY A 443 18.37 35.28 -13.86
N ARG A 444 17.28 35.16 -13.09
CA ARG A 444 17.32 34.97 -11.63
C ARG A 444 17.52 33.52 -11.22
N LEU A 445 17.21 32.58 -12.11
CA LEU A 445 17.50 31.17 -12.00
C LEU A 445 18.21 30.67 -13.26
N SER A 446 18.91 29.58 -13.14
CA SER A 446 19.48 28.82 -14.25
C SER A 446 19.06 27.36 -14.17
N THR A 447 19.06 26.70 -15.32
CA THR A 447 18.74 25.28 -15.43
C THR A 447 19.99 24.55 -15.96
N ASP A 448 20.39 23.47 -15.31
CA ASP A 448 21.49 22.62 -15.80
C ASP A 448 21.04 21.65 -16.90
N GLU A 449 21.98 20.84 -17.42
CA GLU A 449 21.71 19.85 -18.48
C GLU A 449 20.74 18.75 -18.06
N GLU A 450 20.57 18.51 -16.74
CA GLU A 450 19.68 17.50 -16.16
C GLU A 450 18.32 18.10 -15.77
N GLY A 451 18.13 19.41 -15.95
CA GLY A 451 16.89 20.11 -15.66
C GLY A 451 16.72 20.57 -14.22
N PHE A 452 17.79 20.59 -13.41
CA PHE A 452 17.75 21.13 -12.06
C PHE A 452 17.86 22.67 -12.08
N LEU A 453 17.11 23.30 -11.20
CA LEU A 453 17.11 24.75 -11.01
C LEU A 453 18.15 25.16 -9.96
N THR A 454 18.95 26.15 -10.32
CA THR A 454 19.96 26.76 -9.44
C THR A 454 19.88 28.27 -9.52
N VAL A 455 20.42 28.97 -8.51
CA VAL A 455 20.65 30.43 -8.59
C VAL A 455 21.98 30.64 -9.32
N PRO A 456 22.04 31.49 -10.36
CA PRO A 456 23.31 31.85 -11.00
C PRO A 456 24.31 32.45 -10.01
N GLU A 457 25.61 32.12 -10.14
CA GLU A 457 26.69 32.67 -9.33
C GLU A 457 26.83 34.18 -9.53
#